data_d1779c783255f377dcf63507f4886a6e
#
_entry.id   d1779c783255f377dcf63507f4886a6e
#
_cell.length_a   1.000
_cell.length_b   1.000
_cell.length_c   1.000
_cell.angle_alpha   90.00
_cell.angle_beta   90.00
_cell.angle_gamma   90.00
#
_symmetry.space_group_name_H-M   'P 1'
#
loop_
_entity.id
_entity.type
_entity.pdbx_description
1 polymer ?
#
loop_
_entity_poly.entity_id
_entity_poly.type
_entity_poly.pdbx_seq_one_letter_code
_entity_poly.pdbx_strand_id
1 'polypeptide(L)'
;PPGAGKGTQAQRLVAKHGLVQLSTGEMLRAAADAGTPVGLVAKELMARGELVPDEVVVAIVSDRIDEPDARNGFILDGFPRTVPQAHALGRMLKEKGLTLDAVIELKVDEGALLERIEKRIAETKARGDTLRDDDDPDVLRRRILAYRDQTAPLSTYYQLQNVLRSVNGMAPIPEVSNAIDRALQEAPAKKLPLEKPAAEKPQAETAPAKTAIRKASDAKTSGAKT
;
A
#
# COMPACT_ATOMS: atom_id res chain seq x y z
N PRO A 1 -8.82 -7.09 -0.42
CA PRO A 1 -9.68 -5.89 -0.44
C PRO A 1 -10.05 -5.40 0.95
N PRO A 2 -10.61 -4.18 1.10
CA PRO A 2 -11.19 -3.73 2.37
C PRO A 2 -12.33 -4.68 2.80
N GLY A 3 -12.47 -4.94 4.11
CA GLY A 3 -13.51 -5.88 4.59
C GLY A 3 -13.19 -7.37 4.41
N ALA A 4 -12.08 -7.74 3.80
CA ALA A 4 -11.74 -9.15 3.54
C ALA A 4 -11.39 -9.99 4.80
N GLY A 5 -11.24 -9.37 5.97
CA GLY A 5 -10.87 -10.07 7.21
C GLY A 5 -9.37 -10.16 7.47
N LYS A 6 -8.55 -9.34 6.80
CA LYS A 6 -7.08 -9.32 6.98
C LYS A 6 -6.66 -9.16 8.44
N GLY A 7 -7.16 -8.14 9.13
CA GLY A 7 -6.83 -7.89 10.53
C GLY A 7 -7.20 -9.05 11.45
N THR A 8 -8.35 -9.69 11.25
CA THR A 8 -8.77 -10.88 12.02
C THR A 8 -7.77 -12.03 11.87
N GLN A 9 -7.31 -12.27 10.64
CA GLN A 9 -6.33 -13.34 10.39
C GLN A 9 -4.94 -12.96 10.88
N ALA A 10 -4.55 -11.69 10.74
CA ALA A 10 -3.28 -11.18 11.27
C ALA A 10 -3.20 -11.36 12.80
N GLN A 11 -4.23 -10.97 13.55
CA GLN A 11 -4.29 -11.18 15.00
C GLN A 11 -4.15 -12.63 15.40
N ARG A 12 -4.74 -13.58 14.65
CA ARG A 12 -4.59 -15.02 14.89
C ARG A 12 -3.16 -15.50 14.65
N LEU A 13 -2.52 -15.02 13.59
CA LEU A 13 -1.11 -15.35 13.30
C LEU A 13 -0.17 -14.76 14.36
N VAL A 14 -0.44 -13.55 14.84
CA VAL A 14 0.28 -12.93 15.97
C VAL A 14 0.19 -13.82 17.20
N ALA A 15 -1.03 -14.21 17.60
CA ALA A 15 -1.23 -15.05 18.77
C ALA A 15 -0.59 -16.44 18.64
N LYS A 16 -0.56 -17.00 17.43
CA LYS A 16 -0.03 -18.34 17.17
C LYS A 16 1.50 -18.39 17.06
N HIS A 17 2.10 -17.38 16.45
CA HIS A 17 3.52 -17.41 16.08
C HIS A 17 4.38 -16.38 16.82
N GLY A 18 3.80 -15.55 17.70
CA GLY A 18 4.52 -14.51 18.42
C GLY A 18 5.07 -13.40 17.52
N LEU A 19 4.44 -13.17 16.37
CA LEU A 19 4.79 -12.12 15.43
C LEU A 19 4.18 -10.78 15.86
N VAL A 20 4.66 -9.67 15.29
CA VAL A 20 4.01 -8.37 15.46
C VAL A 20 3.21 -7.99 14.21
N GLN A 21 2.03 -7.43 14.40
CA GLN A 21 1.22 -6.89 13.31
C GLN A 21 1.58 -5.43 13.05
N LEU A 22 1.97 -5.11 11.82
CA LEU A 22 2.25 -3.77 11.34
C LEU A 22 1.08 -3.33 10.44
N SER A 23 0.03 -2.79 11.07
CA SER A 23 -1.15 -2.29 10.37
C SER A 23 -0.95 -0.82 9.99
N THR A 24 -0.72 -0.55 8.69
CA THR A 24 -0.55 0.84 8.22
C THR A 24 -1.76 1.72 8.51
N GLY A 25 -2.97 1.16 8.42
CA GLY A 25 -4.18 1.91 8.76
C GLY A 25 -4.25 2.30 10.24
N GLU A 26 -3.78 1.45 11.16
CA GLU A 26 -3.75 1.75 12.60
C GLU A 26 -2.64 2.75 12.92
N MET A 27 -1.46 2.59 12.33
CA MET A 27 -0.34 3.54 12.51
C MET A 27 -0.71 4.94 12.03
N LEU A 28 -1.38 5.07 10.89
CA LEU A 28 -1.83 6.36 10.36
C LEU A 28 -2.92 6.99 11.22
N ARG A 29 -3.87 6.20 11.76
CA ARG A 29 -4.87 6.70 12.70
C ARG A 29 -4.23 7.16 14.00
N ALA A 30 -3.32 6.37 14.57
CA ALA A 30 -2.59 6.77 15.78
C ALA A 30 -1.81 8.10 15.57
N ALA A 31 -1.18 8.27 14.39
CA ALA A 31 -0.52 9.52 14.04
C ALA A 31 -1.51 10.70 13.92
N ALA A 32 -2.73 10.45 13.41
CA ALA A 32 -3.79 11.43 13.34
C ALA A 32 -4.31 11.83 14.72
N ASP A 33 -4.53 10.86 15.59
CA ASP A 33 -4.97 11.07 16.98
C ASP A 33 -3.93 11.83 17.81
N ALA A 34 -2.64 11.60 17.52
CA ALA A 34 -1.52 12.35 18.09
C ALA A 34 -1.37 13.77 17.49
N GLY A 35 -2.16 14.14 16.49
CA GLY A 35 -2.13 15.45 15.85
C GLY A 35 -0.87 15.75 15.05
N THR A 36 -0.13 14.71 14.62
CA THR A 36 1.06 14.91 13.79
C THR A 36 0.70 15.48 12.41
N PRO A 37 1.55 16.31 11.77
CA PRO A 37 1.26 16.84 10.44
C PRO A 37 0.94 15.74 9.41
N VAL A 38 1.68 14.65 9.42
CA VAL A 38 1.46 13.48 8.56
C VAL A 38 0.13 12.80 8.88
N GLY A 39 -0.18 12.65 10.18
CA GLY A 39 -1.42 12.03 10.63
C GLY A 39 -2.66 12.83 10.22
N LEU A 40 -2.61 14.15 10.30
CA LEU A 40 -3.73 15.01 9.89
C LEU A 40 -4.02 14.90 8.40
N VAL A 41 -2.98 14.92 7.55
CA VAL A 41 -3.12 14.70 6.10
C VAL A 41 -3.65 13.29 5.81
N ALA A 42 -3.12 12.28 6.51
CA ALA A 42 -3.58 10.89 6.35
C ALA A 42 -5.05 10.74 6.72
N LYS A 43 -5.52 11.40 7.79
CA LYS A 43 -6.92 11.39 8.22
C LYS A 43 -7.86 11.88 7.13
N GLU A 44 -7.54 13.02 6.50
CA GLU A 44 -8.35 13.57 5.42
C GLU A 44 -8.42 12.64 4.20
N LEU A 45 -7.28 12.06 3.79
CA LEU A 45 -7.23 11.12 2.67
C LEU A 45 -8.04 9.85 2.97
N MET A 46 -7.86 9.29 4.17
CA MET A 46 -8.57 8.08 4.61
C MET A 46 -10.09 8.30 4.70
N ALA A 47 -10.56 9.47 5.16
CA ALA A 47 -11.96 9.84 5.20
C ALA A 47 -12.58 9.91 3.78
N ARG A 48 -11.79 10.23 2.76
CA ARG A 48 -12.21 10.17 1.35
C ARG A 48 -12.07 8.80 0.72
N GLY A 49 -11.46 7.83 1.41
CA GLY A 49 -11.17 6.48 0.90
C GLY A 49 -9.97 6.41 -0.05
N GLU A 50 -9.16 7.46 -0.06
CA GLU A 50 -7.94 7.59 -0.86
C GLU A 50 -6.73 6.94 -0.19
N LEU A 51 -5.67 6.67 -0.96
CA LEU A 51 -4.40 6.19 -0.41
C LEU A 51 -3.53 7.39 0.03
N VAL A 52 -2.83 7.18 1.13
CA VAL A 52 -1.77 8.12 1.58
C VAL A 52 -0.57 7.98 0.63
N PRO A 53 0.16 9.06 0.33
CA PRO A 53 1.34 9.03 -0.54
C PRO A 53 2.32 7.90 -0.18
N ASP A 54 2.86 7.24 -1.21
CA ASP A 54 3.69 6.04 -1.06
C ASP A 54 4.90 6.28 -0.16
N GLU A 55 5.57 7.42 -0.30
CA GLU A 55 6.77 7.79 0.46
C GLU A 55 6.49 7.86 1.96
N VAL A 56 5.32 8.40 2.33
CA VAL A 56 4.90 8.53 3.73
C VAL A 56 4.66 7.15 4.34
N VAL A 57 3.94 6.29 3.62
CA VAL A 57 3.63 4.94 4.12
C VAL A 57 4.89 4.10 4.22
N VAL A 58 5.78 4.19 3.22
CA VAL A 58 7.07 3.46 3.21
C VAL A 58 7.95 3.89 4.39
N ALA A 59 8.04 5.19 4.68
CA ALA A 59 8.81 5.70 5.81
C ALA A 59 8.28 5.16 7.14
N ILE A 60 6.98 5.26 7.39
CA ILE A 60 6.35 4.75 8.61
C ILE A 60 6.58 3.25 8.79
N VAL A 61 6.49 2.46 7.73
CA VAL A 61 6.72 1.02 7.78
C VAL A 61 8.21 0.72 8.02
N SER A 62 9.12 1.48 7.40
CA SER A 62 10.56 1.31 7.60
C SER A 62 10.96 1.53 9.05
N ASP A 63 10.49 2.62 9.66
CA ASP A 63 10.76 2.95 11.05
C ASP A 63 10.19 1.87 11.99
N ARG A 64 8.98 1.40 11.71
CA ARG A 64 8.30 0.40 12.54
C ARG A 64 8.96 -0.99 12.49
N ILE A 65 9.54 -1.37 11.37
CA ILE A 65 10.28 -2.64 11.23
C ILE A 65 11.57 -2.64 12.09
N ASP A 66 12.15 -1.48 12.37
CA ASP A 66 13.37 -1.35 13.19
C ASP A 66 13.10 -1.46 14.69
N GLU A 67 11.85 -1.42 15.12
CA GLU A 67 11.49 -1.55 16.53
C GLU A 67 11.84 -2.94 17.09
N PRO A 68 12.22 -3.01 18.37
CA PRO A 68 12.70 -4.25 18.98
C PRO A 68 11.71 -5.43 18.92
N ASP A 69 10.41 -5.15 18.97
CA ASP A 69 9.35 -6.16 18.94
C ASP A 69 9.16 -6.82 17.56
N ALA A 70 9.62 -6.16 16.48
CA ALA A 70 9.58 -6.69 15.12
C ALA A 70 10.70 -7.72 14.83
N ARG A 71 11.67 -7.88 15.72
CA ARG A 71 12.84 -8.75 15.50
C ARG A 71 12.49 -10.23 15.35
N ASN A 72 11.42 -10.69 15.98
CA ASN A 72 10.95 -12.08 15.86
C ASN A 72 10.13 -12.34 14.60
N GLY A 73 9.97 -11.32 13.75
CA GLY A 73 9.16 -11.36 12.54
C GLY A 73 7.87 -10.55 12.68
N PHE A 74 7.30 -10.19 11.54
CA PHE A 74 6.16 -9.30 11.49
C PHE A 74 5.20 -9.66 10.35
N ILE A 75 3.98 -9.14 10.46
CA ILE A 75 2.94 -9.23 9.45
C ILE A 75 2.62 -7.82 8.99
N LEU A 76 2.80 -7.54 7.70
CA LEU A 76 2.36 -6.29 7.09
C LEU A 76 0.87 -6.38 6.77
N ASP A 77 0.04 -5.58 7.42
CA ASP A 77 -1.40 -5.50 7.16
C ASP A 77 -1.76 -4.16 6.52
N GLY A 78 -2.29 -4.24 5.29
CA GLY A 78 -2.64 -3.08 4.50
C GLY A 78 -1.47 -2.38 3.82
N PHE A 79 -0.32 -3.04 3.70
CA PHE A 79 0.85 -2.60 2.96
C PHE A 79 1.57 -3.83 2.36
N PRO A 80 2.11 -3.73 1.13
CA PRO A 80 1.93 -2.62 0.19
C PRO A 80 0.50 -2.58 -0.39
N ARG A 81 0.11 -1.42 -0.95
CA ARG A 81 -1.16 -1.25 -1.68
C ARG A 81 -0.97 -0.84 -3.13
N THR A 82 0.25 -0.51 -3.52
CA THR A 82 0.62 -0.16 -4.90
C THR A 82 1.87 -0.92 -5.32
N VAL A 83 2.08 -1.10 -6.62
CA VAL A 83 3.30 -1.74 -7.14
C VAL A 83 4.55 -0.93 -6.79
N PRO A 84 4.58 0.42 -6.86
CA PRO A 84 5.70 1.21 -6.35
C PRO A 84 6.02 0.95 -4.88
N GLN A 85 5.01 0.85 -4.00
CA GLN A 85 5.21 0.46 -2.60
C GLN A 85 5.84 -0.94 -2.48
N ALA A 86 5.42 -1.91 -3.29
CA ALA A 86 5.99 -3.25 -3.28
C ALA A 86 7.47 -3.27 -3.69
N HIS A 87 7.85 -2.46 -4.68
CA HIS A 87 9.25 -2.26 -5.04
C HIS A 87 10.06 -1.60 -3.91
N ALA A 88 9.49 -0.59 -3.27
CA ALA A 88 10.14 0.08 -2.12
C ALA A 88 10.32 -0.88 -0.94
N LEU A 89 9.30 -1.69 -0.63
CA LEU A 89 9.39 -2.74 0.39
C LEU A 89 10.51 -3.73 0.06
N GLY A 90 10.59 -4.21 -1.18
CA GLY A 90 11.64 -5.15 -1.59
C GLY A 90 13.05 -4.59 -1.40
N ARG A 91 13.28 -3.32 -1.73
CA ARG A 91 14.57 -2.64 -1.48
C ARG A 91 14.86 -2.52 0.01
N MET A 92 13.89 -2.03 0.79
CA MET A 92 13.99 -1.86 2.23
C MET A 92 14.33 -3.18 2.94
N LEU A 93 13.62 -4.26 2.64
CA LEU A 93 13.89 -5.58 3.23
C LEU A 93 15.30 -6.05 2.89
N LYS A 94 15.74 -5.88 1.63
CA LYS A 94 17.09 -6.25 1.21
C LYS A 94 18.17 -5.44 1.95
N GLU A 95 17.98 -4.14 2.11
CA GLU A 95 18.91 -3.26 2.86
C GLU A 95 19.01 -3.65 4.33
N LYS A 96 17.88 -4.09 4.93
CA LYS A 96 17.80 -4.56 6.31
C LYS A 96 18.21 -6.05 6.46
N GLY A 97 18.62 -6.74 5.40
CA GLY A 97 18.96 -8.17 5.43
C GLY A 97 17.77 -9.10 5.69
N LEU A 98 16.55 -8.61 5.46
CA LEU A 98 15.31 -9.33 5.65
C LEU A 98 14.78 -9.90 4.34
N THR A 99 13.90 -10.89 4.44
CA THR A 99 13.24 -11.52 3.30
C THR A 99 11.73 -11.58 3.52
N LEU A 100 10.98 -11.52 2.42
CA LEU A 100 9.55 -11.75 2.43
C LEU A 100 9.29 -13.26 2.27
N ASP A 101 8.68 -13.88 3.27
CA ASP A 101 8.44 -15.33 3.26
C ASP A 101 7.21 -15.70 2.45
N ALA A 102 6.11 -14.97 2.59
CA ALA A 102 4.87 -15.19 1.86
C ALA A 102 4.02 -13.93 1.76
N VAL A 103 3.20 -13.87 0.72
CA VAL A 103 2.11 -12.90 0.57
C VAL A 103 0.80 -13.68 0.53
N ILE A 104 -0.07 -13.40 1.49
CA ILE A 104 -1.39 -14.05 1.58
C ILE A 104 -2.43 -13.12 0.97
N GLU A 105 -3.08 -13.60 -0.08
CA GLU A 105 -4.22 -12.94 -0.70
C GLU A 105 -5.52 -13.58 -0.21
N LEU A 106 -6.42 -12.79 0.37
CA LEU A 106 -7.77 -13.24 0.70
C LEU A 106 -8.71 -12.89 -0.45
N LYS A 107 -9.18 -13.90 -1.18
CA LYS A 107 -10.18 -13.73 -2.25
C LYS A 107 -11.56 -13.67 -1.64
N VAL A 108 -12.25 -12.55 -1.86
CA VAL A 108 -13.60 -12.29 -1.34
C VAL A 108 -14.43 -11.59 -2.42
N ASP A 109 -15.69 -11.99 -2.55
CA ASP A 109 -16.64 -11.36 -3.46
C ASP A 109 -17.04 -9.97 -2.97
N GLU A 110 -17.22 -9.04 -3.89
CA GLU A 110 -17.51 -7.64 -3.53
C GLU A 110 -18.82 -7.45 -2.78
N GLY A 111 -19.87 -8.21 -3.13
CA GLY A 111 -21.12 -8.17 -2.40
C GLY A 111 -20.95 -8.47 -0.91
N ALA A 112 -20.15 -9.50 -0.60
CA ALA A 112 -19.85 -9.88 0.76
C ALA A 112 -19.00 -8.83 1.52
N LEU A 113 -18.26 -7.98 0.83
CA LEU A 113 -17.46 -6.92 1.48
C LEU A 113 -18.35 -5.85 2.11
N LEU A 114 -19.42 -5.45 1.43
CA LEU A 114 -20.40 -4.48 1.93
C LEU A 114 -21.09 -5.03 3.18
N GLU A 115 -21.66 -6.23 3.09
CA GLU A 115 -22.32 -6.90 4.23
C GLU A 115 -21.39 -7.02 5.46
N ARG A 116 -20.14 -7.37 5.25
CA ARG A 116 -19.15 -7.50 6.34
C ARG A 116 -18.84 -6.18 7.02
N ILE A 117 -18.83 -5.08 6.28
CA ILE A 117 -18.58 -3.75 6.86
C ILE A 117 -19.81 -3.25 7.58
N GLU A 118 -21.01 -3.43 7.02
CA GLU A 118 -22.26 -3.10 7.71
C GLU A 118 -22.37 -3.85 9.04
N LYS A 119 -22.08 -5.17 9.04
CA LYS A 119 -22.02 -5.94 10.26
C LYS A 119 -21.01 -5.43 11.27
N ARG A 120 -19.77 -5.09 10.83
CA ARG A 120 -18.75 -4.50 11.69
C ARG A 120 -19.21 -3.19 12.32
N ILE A 121 -19.83 -2.31 11.53
CA ILE A 121 -20.39 -1.03 11.99
C ILE A 121 -21.44 -1.29 13.08
N ALA A 122 -22.37 -2.22 12.84
CA ALA A 122 -23.41 -2.58 13.80
C ALA A 122 -22.82 -3.13 15.10
N GLU A 123 -21.84 -4.05 15.01
CA GLU A 123 -21.14 -4.61 16.17
C GLU A 123 -20.35 -3.56 16.95
N THR A 124 -19.67 -2.64 16.26
CA THR A 124 -18.92 -1.53 16.90
C THR A 124 -19.87 -0.60 17.67
N LYS A 125 -21.01 -0.22 17.06
CA LYS A 125 -22.04 0.56 17.71
C LYS A 125 -22.64 -0.16 18.94
N ALA A 126 -22.89 -1.47 18.81
CA ALA A 126 -23.45 -2.26 19.91
C ALA A 126 -22.51 -2.35 21.12
N ARG A 127 -21.19 -2.29 20.91
CA ARG A 127 -20.19 -2.26 21.99
C ARG A 127 -19.97 -0.86 22.57
N GLY A 128 -20.53 0.20 21.97
CA GLY A 128 -20.28 1.58 22.35
C GLY A 128 -18.91 2.11 21.92
N ASP A 129 -18.23 1.42 21.02
CA ASP A 129 -16.92 1.83 20.53
C ASP A 129 -17.05 2.94 19.46
N THR A 130 -16.01 3.73 19.28
CA THR A 130 -15.96 4.77 18.25
C THR A 130 -15.85 4.13 16.86
N LEU A 131 -16.71 4.56 15.95
CA LEU A 131 -16.62 4.17 14.54
C LEU A 131 -15.36 4.76 13.92
N ARG A 132 -14.81 4.07 12.94
CA ARG A 132 -13.72 4.60 12.11
C ARG A 132 -14.28 5.63 11.14
N ASP A 133 -13.51 6.67 10.84
CA ASP A 133 -13.89 7.71 9.85
C ASP A 133 -14.15 7.12 8.45
N ASP A 134 -13.56 5.95 8.16
CA ASP A 134 -13.70 5.22 6.91
C ASP A 134 -14.77 4.09 6.93
N ASP A 135 -15.60 4.03 7.99
CA ASP A 135 -16.72 3.09 8.12
C ASP A 135 -18.04 3.69 7.57
N ASP A 136 -17.96 4.27 6.39
CA ASP A 136 -19.08 4.80 5.62
C ASP A 136 -19.23 4.00 4.32
N PRO A 137 -20.48 3.64 3.89
CA PRO A 137 -20.69 2.86 2.67
C PRO A 137 -20.14 3.51 1.40
N ASP A 138 -20.20 4.84 1.29
CA ASP A 138 -19.69 5.55 0.11
C ASP A 138 -18.16 5.61 0.13
N VAL A 139 -17.57 5.79 1.31
CA VAL A 139 -16.10 5.65 1.49
C VAL A 139 -15.66 4.24 1.12
N LEU A 140 -16.41 3.22 1.54
CA LEU A 140 -16.11 1.84 1.18
C LEU A 140 -16.12 1.60 -0.33
N ARG A 141 -17.14 2.12 -1.04
CA ARG A 141 -17.18 2.01 -2.51
C ARG A 141 -15.95 2.63 -3.16
N ARG A 142 -15.52 3.82 -2.72
CA ARG A 142 -14.28 4.46 -3.20
C ARG A 142 -13.05 3.62 -2.90
N ARG A 143 -12.97 3.01 -1.71
CA ARG A 143 -11.87 2.10 -1.33
C ARG A 143 -11.82 0.83 -2.18
N ILE A 144 -12.97 0.29 -2.57
CA ILE A 144 -13.04 -0.86 -3.48
C ILE A 144 -12.53 -0.47 -4.87
N LEU A 145 -12.90 0.70 -5.37
CA LEU A 145 -12.37 1.21 -6.63
C LEU A 145 -10.86 1.41 -6.57
N ALA A 146 -10.37 2.11 -5.54
CA ALA A 146 -8.93 2.28 -5.33
C ALA A 146 -8.18 0.95 -5.20
N TYR A 147 -8.80 -0.06 -4.57
CA TYR A 147 -8.23 -1.41 -4.50
C TYR A 147 -8.11 -2.04 -5.89
N ARG A 148 -9.16 -1.97 -6.71
CA ARG A 148 -9.15 -2.53 -8.08
C ARG A 148 -8.05 -1.91 -8.93
N ASP A 149 -7.96 -0.59 -8.89
CA ASP A 149 -7.07 0.16 -9.77
C ASP A 149 -5.60 0.07 -9.33
N GLN A 150 -5.33 0.10 -8.03
CA GLN A 150 -3.98 0.28 -7.50
C GLN A 150 -3.43 -0.95 -6.79
N THR A 151 -4.29 -1.73 -6.10
CA THR A 151 -3.85 -2.83 -5.25
C THR A 151 -3.99 -4.20 -5.92
N ALA A 152 -5.03 -4.44 -6.71
CA ALA A 152 -5.22 -5.71 -7.39
C ALA A 152 -4.03 -6.13 -8.28
N PRO A 153 -3.29 -5.21 -8.94
CA PRO A 153 -2.08 -5.54 -9.70
C PRO A 153 -0.98 -6.21 -8.88
N LEU A 154 -0.98 -6.04 -7.55
CA LEU A 154 -0.02 -6.72 -6.67
C LEU A 154 -0.12 -8.24 -6.71
N SER A 155 -1.29 -8.80 -6.99
CA SER A 155 -1.46 -10.25 -7.12
C SER A 155 -0.58 -10.80 -8.23
N THR A 156 -0.59 -10.17 -9.41
CA THR A 156 0.30 -10.53 -10.52
C THR A 156 1.77 -10.30 -10.17
N TYR A 157 2.08 -9.15 -9.55
CA TYR A 157 3.45 -8.81 -9.13
C TYR A 157 4.06 -9.87 -8.22
N TYR A 158 3.34 -10.30 -7.18
CA TYR A 158 3.84 -11.31 -6.23
C TYR A 158 3.70 -12.74 -6.74
N GLN A 159 2.78 -13.01 -7.67
CA GLN A 159 2.67 -14.29 -8.35
C GLN A 159 3.91 -14.57 -9.20
N LEU A 160 4.39 -13.56 -9.94
CA LEU A 160 5.63 -13.66 -10.73
C LEU A 160 6.87 -13.92 -9.86
N GLN A 161 6.84 -13.51 -8.59
CA GLN A 161 7.90 -13.79 -7.63
C GLN A 161 7.71 -15.13 -6.89
N ASN A 162 6.66 -15.89 -7.18
CA ASN A 162 6.32 -17.16 -6.55
C ASN A 162 6.11 -17.10 -5.02
N VAL A 163 5.83 -15.93 -4.47
CA VAL A 163 5.57 -15.74 -3.02
C VAL A 163 4.09 -15.58 -2.70
N LEU A 164 3.23 -15.41 -3.72
CA LEU A 164 1.78 -15.25 -3.53
C LEU A 164 1.12 -16.59 -3.17
N ARG A 165 0.25 -16.53 -2.17
CA ARG A 165 -0.64 -17.61 -1.75
C ARG A 165 -2.06 -17.08 -1.67
N SER A 166 -2.95 -17.55 -2.52
CA SER A 166 -4.36 -17.14 -2.53
C SER A 166 -5.19 -18.08 -1.66
N VAL A 167 -6.02 -17.52 -0.78
CA VAL A 167 -6.90 -18.24 0.13
C VAL A 167 -8.34 -17.78 -0.09
N ASN A 168 -9.29 -18.70 -0.06
CA ASN A 168 -10.70 -18.37 -0.12
C ASN A 168 -11.14 -17.67 1.17
N GLY A 169 -11.30 -16.34 1.11
CA GLY A 169 -11.75 -15.53 2.23
C GLY A 169 -13.26 -15.53 2.46
N MET A 170 -14.03 -16.29 1.66
CA MET A 170 -15.48 -16.48 1.86
C MET A 170 -15.81 -17.58 2.86
N ALA A 171 -14.89 -18.48 3.14
CA ALA A 171 -15.06 -19.55 4.10
C ALA A 171 -15.20 -19.03 5.54
N PRO A 172 -15.72 -19.83 6.48
CA PRO A 172 -15.72 -19.52 7.91
C PRO A 172 -14.32 -19.19 8.44
N ILE A 173 -14.24 -18.30 9.43
CA ILE A 173 -12.95 -17.79 9.95
C ILE A 173 -11.96 -18.92 10.30
N PRO A 174 -12.36 -20.04 10.99
CA PRO A 174 -11.43 -21.13 11.31
C PRO A 174 -10.88 -21.83 10.06
N GLU A 175 -11.70 -21.99 9.03
CA GLU A 175 -11.28 -22.63 7.78
C GLU A 175 -10.29 -21.75 7.01
N VAL A 176 -10.54 -20.42 6.95
CA VAL A 176 -9.58 -19.46 6.39
C VAL A 176 -8.25 -19.52 7.15
N SER A 177 -8.30 -19.57 8.49
CA SER A 177 -7.09 -19.68 9.32
C SER A 177 -6.30 -20.96 9.00
N ASN A 178 -6.98 -22.11 8.92
CA ASN A 178 -6.35 -23.37 8.57
C ASN A 178 -5.77 -23.38 7.14
N ALA A 179 -6.44 -22.70 6.20
CA ALA A 179 -5.95 -22.57 4.85
C ALA A 179 -4.69 -21.68 4.78
N ILE A 180 -4.64 -20.60 5.56
CA ILE A 180 -3.45 -19.75 5.69
C ILE A 180 -2.30 -20.56 6.30
N ASP A 181 -2.54 -21.30 7.37
CA ASP A 181 -1.53 -22.15 8.02
C ASP A 181 -0.90 -23.14 7.04
N ARG A 182 -1.72 -23.82 6.24
CA ARG A 182 -1.23 -24.72 5.19
C ARG A 182 -0.40 -23.98 4.14
N ALA A 183 -0.90 -22.84 3.68
CA ALA A 183 -0.20 -22.03 2.69
C ALA A 183 1.18 -21.52 3.18
N LEU A 184 1.33 -21.27 4.48
CA LEU A 184 2.59 -20.88 5.10
C LEU A 184 3.55 -22.06 5.29
N GLN A 185 3.03 -23.30 5.45
CA GLN A 185 3.84 -24.52 5.55
C GLN A 185 4.36 -25.01 4.20
N GLU A 186 3.70 -24.64 3.11
CA GLU A 186 4.21 -24.92 1.77
C GLU A 186 5.57 -24.27 1.62
N ALA A 187 6.59 -25.07 1.29
CA ALA A 187 7.98 -24.63 1.21
C ALA A 187 8.10 -23.32 0.42
N PRO A 188 8.88 -22.34 0.89
CA PRO A 188 9.06 -21.10 0.16
C PRO A 188 9.56 -21.45 -1.24
N ALA A 189 8.83 -21.00 -2.25
CA ALA A 189 9.31 -21.09 -3.61
C ALA A 189 10.70 -20.47 -3.65
N LYS A 190 11.63 -21.18 -4.30
CA LYS A 190 13.05 -20.86 -4.41
C LYS A 190 13.24 -19.34 -4.50
N LYS A 191 13.88 -18.73 -3.51
CA LYS A 191 14.12 -17.28 -3.45
C LYS A 191 14.76 -16.83 -4.74
N LEU A 192 13.98 -16.25 -5.66
CA LEU A 192 14.53 -15.59 -6.84
C LEU A 192 15.16 -14.28 -6.37
N PRO A 193 16.38 -13.96 -6.81
CA PRO A 193 16.94 -12.63 -6.63
C PRO A 193 15.94 -11.64 -7.25
N LEU A 194 15.57 -10.60 -6.50
CA LEU A 194 14.78 -9.49 -7.03
C LEU A 194 15.51 -8.95 -8.27
N GLU A 195 14.95 -9.22 -9.46
CA GLU A 195 15.49 -8.69 -10.70
C GLU A 195 15.54 -7.18 -10.62
N LYS A 196 16.67 -6.62 -11.06
CA LYS A 196 16.83 -5.19 -11.24
C LYS A 196 15.70 -4.71 -12.15
N PRO A 197 15.03 -3.59 -11.83
CA PRO A 197 14.11 -2.98 -12.78
C PRO A 197 14.86 -2.79 -14.09
N ALA A 198 14.27 -3.26 -15.19
CA ALA A 198 14.80 -2.98 -16.52
C ALA A 198 15.05 -1.47 -16.61
N ALA A 199 16.29 -1.08 -16.84
CA ALA A 199 16.67 0.32 -16.95
C ALA A 199 15.74 0.95 -18.00
N GLU A 200 14.90 1.85 -17.57
CA GLU A 200 14.10 2.70 -18.46
C GLU A 200 15.10 3.40 -19.39
N LYS A 201 15.04 3.06 -20.67
CA LYS A 201 15.88 3.71 -21.68
C LYS A 201 15.57 5.20 -21.59
N PRO A 202 16.58 6.09 -21.46
CA PRO A 202 16.34 7.50 -21.47
C PRO A 202 15.61 7.85 -22.78
N GLN A 203 14.40 8.40 -22.66
CA GLN A 203 13.71 9.00 -23.79
C GLN A 203 14.61 10.10 -24.30
N ALA A 204 14.97 10.00 -25.60
CA ALA A 204 15.77 10.99 -26.26
C ALA A 204 15.13 12.36 -26.11
N GLU A 205 15.82 13.24 -25.40
CA GLU A 205 15.51 14.63 -25.23
C GLU A 205 15.52 15.29 -26.61
N THR A 206 14.33 15.60 -27.13
CA THR A 206 14.20 16.36 -28.36
C THR A 206 14.72 17.77 -28.11
N ALA A 207 15.90 18.05 -28.62
CA ALA A 207 16.53 19.38 -28.56
C ALA A 207 15.58 20.44 -29.11
N PRO A 208 15.46 21.64 -28.47
CA PRO A 208 14.66 22.71 -29.01
C PRO A 208 15.38 23.33 -30.25
N ALA A 209 14.62 23.45 -31.33
CA ALA A 209 15.04 24.07 -32.56
C ALA A 209 15.58 25.47 -32.29
N LYS A 210 16.84 25.73 -32.69
CA LYS A 210 17.49 27.04 -32.70
C LYS A 210 16.78 27.94 -33.71
N THR A 211 15.95 28.85 -33.23
CA THR A 211 15.44 29.95 -34.07
C THR A 211 16.56 30.95 -34.31
N ALA A 212 17.03 30.96 -35.55
CA ALA A 212 18.02 31.91 -36.04
C ALA A 212 17.41 33.33 -36.06
N ILE A 213 17.85 34.19 -35.18
CA ILE A 213 17.58 35.63 -35.28
C ILE A 213 18.54 36.20 -36.30
N ARG A 214 18.00 36.56 -37.45
CA ARG A 214 18.67 37.28 -38.52
C ARG A 214 18.85 38.75 -38.07
N LYS A 215 20.10 39.19 -37.91
CA LYS A 215 20.48 40.59 -37.84
C LYS A 215 20.10 41.29 -39.15
N ALA A 216 19.35 42.37 -39.05
CA ALA A 216 19.33 43.42 -40.07
C ALA A 216 20.02 44.65 -39.47
N SER A 217 21.17 44.93 -40.06
CA SER A 217 21.95 46.14 -39.84
C SER A 217 21.46 47.28 -40.74
N ASP A 218 21.61 48.49 -40.23
CA ASP A 218 21.87 49.77 -40.93
C ASP A 218 20.76 50.46 -41.74
N ALA A 219 20.42 51.62 -41.25
CA ALA A 219 20.67 52.92 -41.94
C ALA A 219 20.10 54.05 -41.09
N LYS A 220 21.03 54.88 -40.54
CA LYS A 220 21.38 56.27 -40.86
C LYS A 220 20.19 57.15 -41.32
N THR A 221 19.94 58.21 -40.62
CA THR A 221 20.29 59.64 -40.87
C THR A 221 19.28 60.56 -40.15
N SER A 222 19.76 61.43 -39.28
CA SER A 222 19.93 62.85 -39.56
C SER A 222 18.67 63.73 -39.52
N GLY A 223 18.72 64.74 -38.66
CA GLY A 223 18.06 66.03 -38.91
C GLY A 223 17.16 66.50 -37.74
N ALA A 224 17.66 67.24 -36.82
CA ALA A 224 17.69 68.68 -36.70
C ALA A 224 16.35 69.39 -36.30
N LYS A 225 16.46 70.09 -35.16
CA LYS A 225 15.84 71.40 -34.85
C LYS A 225 14.32 71.52 -34.84
N THR A 226 13.76 71.84 -33.78
CA THR A 226 13.58 73.10 -33.06
C THR A 226 13.03 72.84 -31.67
#